data_d813d879fbba332b90bb604b42012c00
#
_entry.id   d813d879fbba332b90bb604b42012c00
#
_cell.length_a   1.000
_cell.length_b   1.000
_cell.length_c   1.000
_cell.angle_alpha   90.00
_cell.angle_beta   90.00
_cell.angle_gamma   90.00
#
_symmetry.space_group_name_H-M   'P 1'
#
loop_
_entity.id
_entity.type
_entity.pdbx_description
1 polymer ?
#
loop_
_entity_poly.entity_id
_entity_poly.type
_entity_poly.pdbx_seq_one_letter_code
_entity_poly.pdbx_strand_id
1 'polypeptide(L)'
;MGQMRYDRITTTIEREWLAEIIAGTKKIEYRRIKPYWTQRFAKVSVPFELRNGMNPPVPEVTVLIHRITRRAGEYRLHIKKVVGFKHWDKQKRKPKR
;
A
#
# COMPACT_ATOMS: atom_id res chain seq x y z
N MET A 1 -5.52 -19.01 22.57
CA MET A 1 -5.41 -17.61 22.22
C MET A 1 -5.45 -17.39 20.72
N GLY A 2 -6.34 -16.51 20.27
CA GLY A 2 -6.47 -16.23 18.87
C GLY A 2 -5.25 -15.52 18.30
N GLN A 3 -4.86 -15.88 17.09
CA GLN A 3 -3.87 -15.12 16.35
C GLN A 3 -4.48 -13.80 15.94
N MET A 4 -3.71 -12.71 16.05
CA MET A 4 -4.14 -11.45 15.47
C MET A 4 -4.26 -11.60 13.97
N ARG A 5 -5.45 -11.38 13.46
CA ARG A 5 -5.71 -11.37 12.02
C ARG A 5 -5.96 -9.94 11.57
N TYR A 6 -5.26 -9.57 10.52
CA TYR A 6 -5.51 -8.29 9.88
C TYR A 6 -6.32 -8.56 8.62
N ASP A 7 -7.54 -8.02 8.55
CA ASP A 7 -8.37 -8.12 7.35
C ASP A 7 -7.79 -7.29 6.21
N ARG A 8 -7.05 -6.27 6.59
CA ARG A 8 -6.35 -5.38 5.66
C ARG A 8 -5.26 -4.66 6.42
N ILE A 9 -4.30 -4.14 5.68
CA ILE A 9 -3.25 -3.29 6.24
C ILE A 9 -3.44 -1.90 5.64
N THR A 10 -3.61 -0.90 6.49
CA THR A 10 -3.78 0.49 6.07
C THR A 10 -2.56 1.30 6.50
N THR A 11 -1.99 2.05 5.58
CA THR A 11 -0.84 2.89 5.86
C THR A 11 -0.86 4.13 4.96
N THR A 12 0.04 5.06 5.21
CA THR A 12 0.14 6.28 4.41
C THR A 12 1.13 6.11 3.26
N ILE A 13 0.97 6.92 2.22
CA ILE A 13 1.88 6.95 1.08
C ILE A 13 1.98 8.37 0.55
N GLU A 14 3.13 8.73 0.00
CA GLU A 14 3.30 10.01 -0.66
C GLU A 14 2.51 10.06 -1.97
N ARG A 15 2.05 11.26 -2.34
CA ARG A 15 1.16 11.43 -3.49
C ARG A 15 1.79 10.97 -4.80
N GLU A 16 3.05 11.25 -5.01
CA GLU A 16 3.73 10.85 -6.25
C GLU A 16 3.79 9.33 -6.40
N TRP A 17 4.03 8.62 -5.31
CA TRP A 17 4.06 7.16 -5.34
C TRP A 17 2.68 6.55 -5.51
N LEU A 18 1.66 7.16 -4.91
CA LEU A 18 0.28 6.76 -5.12
C LEU A 18 -0.07 6.86 -6.62
N ALA A 19 0.28 7.98 -7.24
CA ALA A 19 0.03 8.20 -8.66
C ALA A 19 0.68 7.12 -9.53
N GLU A 20 1.93 6.77 -9.22
CA GLU A 20 2.65 5.77 -10.00
C GLU A 20 2.10 4.36 -9.80
N ILE A 21 1.64 4.04 -8.60
CA ILE A 21 1.00 2.73 -8.35
C ILE A 21 -0.28 2.64 -9.17
N ILE A 22 -1.12 3.67 -9.14
CA ILE A 22 -2.38 3.67 -9.90
C ILE A 22 -2.10 3.62 -11.40
N ALA A 23 -1.06 4.30 -11.86
CA ALA A 23 -0.67 4.30 -13.27
C ALA A 23 -0.05 2.96 -13.71
N GLY A 24 0.35 2.11 -12.77
CA GLY A 24 0.96 0.82 -13.07
C GLY A 24 2.46 0.87 -13.30
N THR A 25 3.11 2.01 -13.06
CA THR A 25 4.54 2.18 -13.25
C THR A 25 5.35 1.81 -12.02
N LYS A 26 4.76 1.86 -10.83
CA LYS A 26 5.40 1.45 -9.59
C LYS A 26 4.84 0.09 -9.16
N LYS A 27 5.69 -0.92 -9.14
CA LYS A 27 5.29 -2.29 -8.82
C LYS A 27 5.88 -2.82 -7.52
N ILE A 28 6.69 -2.02 -6.85
CA ILE A 28 7.28 -2.38 -5.56
C ILE A 28 7.11 -1.21 -4.62
N GLU A 29 6.57 -1.48 -3.43
CA GLU A 29 6.51 -0.51 -2.34
C GLU A 29 7.56 -0.89 -1.31
N TYR A 30 8.20 0.11 -0.71
CA TYR A 30 9.31 -0.08 0.22
C TYR A 30 8.90 0.36 1.62
N ARG A 31 9.24 -0.45 2.62
CA ARG A 31 9.05 -0.12 4.03
C ARG A 31 10.29 -0.51 4.81
N ARG A 32 10.72 0.36 5.70
CA ARG A 32 11.86 0.07 6.56
C ARG A 32 11.52 -1.11 7.49
N ILE A 33 12.48 -2.00 7.74
CA ILE A 33 12.27 -3.11 8.65
C ILE A 33 12.14 -2.57 10.07
N LYS A 34 10.95 -2.76 10.65
CA LYS A 34 10.59 -2.36 12.02
C LYS A 34 9.66 -3.40 12.60
N PRO A 35 9.63 -3.56 13.95
CA PRO A 35 8.72 -4.52 14.59
C PRO A 35 7.27 -4.35 14.15
N TYR A 36 6.82 -3.09 13.98
CA TYR A 36 5.49 -2.77 13.49
C TYR A 36 5.16 -3.51 12.19
N TRP A 37 6.05 -3.43 11.20
CA TRP A 37 5.84 -4.08 9.90
C TRP A 37 6.10 -5.58 9.95
N THR A 38 7.11 -6.00 10.72
CA THR A 38 7.43 -7.43 10.87
C THR A 38 6.24 -8.22 11.37
N GLN A 39 5.49 -7.68 12.35
CA GLN A 39 4.30 -8.33 12.86
C GLN A 39 3.18 -8.39 11.82
N ARG A 40 3.01 -7.32 11.06
CA ARG A 40 1.94 -7.22 10.07
C ARG A 40 2.21 -8.04 8.81
N PHE A 41 3.48 -8.17 8.45
CA PHE A 41 3.87 -8.90 7.23
C PHE A 41 4.07 -10.40 7.45
N ALA A 42 3.88 -10.89 8.67
CA ALA A 42 3.97 -12.32 8.95
C ALA A 42 2.93 -13.13 8.17
N LYS A 43 1.83 -12.51 7.78
CA LYS A 43 0.79 -13.12 6.95
C LYS A 43 0.36 -12.16 5.86
N VAL A 44 0.72 -12.44 4.63
CA VAL A 44 0.59 -11.54 3.49
C VAL A 44 -0.52 -11.95 2.54
N SER A 45 -1.71 -12.19 3.03
CA SER A 45 -2.84 -12.49 2.15
C SER A 45 -3.94 -11.44 2.20
N VAL A 46 -3.63 -10.26 2.75
CA VAL A 46 -4.63 -9.22 2.95
C VAL A 46 -4.38 -8.05 2.01
N PRO A 47 -5.42 -7.32 1.61
CA PRO A 47 -5.24 -6.10 0.82
C PRO A 47 -4.50 -5.02 1.60
N PHE A 48 -3.68 -4.25 0.90
CA PHE A 48 -3.01 -3.08 1.45
C PHE A 48 -3.72 -1.83 0.95
N GLU A 49 -4.19 -1.00 1.88
CA GLU A 49 -4.76 0.31 1.58
C GLU A 49 -3.70 1.38 1.82
N LEU A 50 -3.30 2.04 0.76
CA LEU A 50 -2.28 3.10 0.80
C LEU A 50 -2.99 4.44 0.66
N ARG A 51 -2.95 5.26 1.69
CA ARG A 51 -3.71 6.51 1.80
C ARG A 51 -2.78 7.71 1.78
N ASN A 52 -3.10 8.69 0.94
CA ASN A 52 -2.33 9.92 0.86
C ASN A 52 -2.94 10.98 1.78
N GLY A 53 -2.63 10.91 3.06
CA GLY A 53 -3.10 11.86 4.07
C GLY A 53 -4.06 11.25 5.07
N MET A 54 -4.56 12.09 5.97
CA MET A 54 -5.41 11.65 7.08
C MET A 54 -6.77 12.32 7.12
N ASN A 55 -6.95 13.41 6.38
CA ASN A 55 -8.20 14.17 6.38
C ASN A 55 -9.06 13.81 5.16
N PRO A 56 -10.25 13.21 5.36
CA PRO A 56 -11.14 12.89 4.24
C PRO A 56 -11.58 14.14 3.46
N PRO A 57 -11.80 14.03 2.13
CA PRO A 57 -11.60 12.83 1.32
C PRO A 57 -10.12 12.59 1.04
N VAL A 58 -9.69 11.35 1.26
CA VAL A 58 -8.28 10.98 1.15
C VAL A 58 -8.07 10.17 -0.12
N PRO A 59 -7.15 10.58 -1.02
CA PRO A 59 -6.75 9.71 -2.12
C PRO A 59 -6.21 8.39 -1.58
N GLU A 60 -6.65 7.28 -2.18
CA GLU A 60 -6.35 5.96 -1.67
C GLU A 60 -6.23 4.97 -2.81
N VAL A 61 -5.29 4.04 -2.69
CA VAL A 61 -5.17 2.91 -3.60
C VAL A 61 -5.14 1.63 -2.78
N THR A 62 -5.86 0.61 -3.23
CA THR A 62 -5.85 -0.71 -2.62
C THR A 62 -5.13 -1.66 -3.55
N VAL A 63 -4.13 -2.35 -3.03
CA VAL A 63 -3.31 -3.28 -3.81
C VAL A 63 -3.25 -4.64 -3.15
N LEU A 64 -3.02 -5.67 -3.96
CA LEU A 64 -2.68 -7.00 -3.48
C LEU A 64 -1.20 -7.21 -3.62
N ILE A 65 -0.58 -7.70 -2.56
CA ILE A 65 0.84 -8.02 -2.52
C ILE A 65 0.98 -9.53 -2.68
N HIS A 66 1.79 -9.96 -3.63
CA HIS A 66 1.99 -11.39 -3.87
C HIS A 66 3.25 -11.94 -3.19
N ARG A 67 4.17 -11.07 -2.82
CA ARG A 67 5.44 -11.49 -2.22
C ARG A 67 6.05 -10.32 -1.45
N ILE A 68 6.68 -10.63 -0.33
CA ILE A 68 7.49 -9.65 0.42
C ILE A 68 8.91 -10.20 0.51
N THR A 69 9.88 -9.40 0.08
CA THR A 69 11.30 -9.73 0.21
C THR A 69 11.97 -8.71 1.11
N ARG A 70 13.18 -9.04 1.57
CA ARG A 70 13.96 -8.19 2.47
C ARG A 70 15.32 -7.92 1.83
N ARG A 71 15.72 -6.67 1.83
CA ARG A 71 17.04 -6.30 1.33
C ARG A 71 17.46 -4.95 1.87
N ALA A 72 18.71 -4.85 2.33
CA ALA A 72 19.32 -3.58 2.78
C ALA A 72 18.48 -2.84 3.82
N GLY A 73 17.93 -3.57 4.81
CA GLY A 73 17.14 -2.96 5.88
C GLY A 73 15.73 -2.58 5.50
N GLU A 74 15.25 -3.01 4.34
CA GLU A 74 13.92 -2.71 3.85
C GLU A 74 13.12 -3.95 3.51
N TYR A 75 11.80 -3.85 3.72
CA TYR A 75 10.85 -4.76 3.11
C TYR A 75 10.51 -4.25 1.72
N ARG A 76 10.47 -5.16 0.76
CA ARG A 76 10.01 -4.89 -0.60
C ARG A 76 8.69 -5.61 -0.81
N LEU A 77 7.64 -4.83 -0.96
CA LEU A 77 6.28 -5.32 -1.13
C LEU A 77 6.00 -5.40 -2.62
N HIS A 78 5.96 -6.61 -3.16
CA HIS A 78 5.77 -6.81 -4.60
C HIS A 78 4.29 -6.79 -4.93
N ILE A 79 3.86 -5.75 -5.63
CA ILE A 79 2.46 -5.51 -5.96
C ILE A 79 2.03 -6.44 -7.09
N LYS A 80 1.03 -7.27 -6.82
CA LYS A 80 0.43 -8.14 -7.83
C LYS A 80 -0.51 -7.36 -8.74
N LYS A 81 -1.39 -6.59 -8.14
CA LYS A 81 -2.35 -5.79 -8.89
C LYS A 81 -2.96 -4.69 -8.04
N VAL A 82 -3.48 -3.67 -8.70
CA VAL A 82 -4.31 -2.64 -8.09
C VAL A 82 -5.74 -3.17 -8.09
N VAL A 83 -6.33 -3.27 -6.89
CA VAL A 83 -7.72 -3.71 -6.74
C VAL A 83 -8.68 -2.57 -7.04
N GLY A 84 -8.33 -1.35 -6.59
CA GLY A 84 -9.14 -0.17 -6.80
C GLY A 84 -8.49 1.06 -6.21
N PHE A 85 -9.10 2.21 -6.45
CA PHE A 85 -8.63 3.47 -5.86
C PHE A 85 -9.82 4.41 -5.66
N LYS A 86 -9.64 5.39 -4.77
CA LYS A 86 -10.69 6.36 -4.40
C LYS A 86 -10.12 7.77 -4.41
N HIS A 87 -10.98 8.73 -4.73
CA HIS A 87 -10.66 10.16 -4.64
C HIS A 87 -9.41 10.56 -5.44
N TRP A 88 -9.23 9.90 -6.59
CA TRP A 88 -8.11 10.15 -7.47
C TRP A 88 -8.58 10.18 -8.92
N ASP A 89 -8.13 11.20 -9.66
CA ASP A 89 -8.38 11.29 -11.09
C ASP A 89 -7.17 10.71 -11.81
N LYS A 90 -7.34 9.49 -12.36
CA LYS A 90 -6.26 8.76 -12.99
C LYS A 90 -5.71 9.46 -14.23
N GLN A 91 -6.59 10.09 -14.99
CA GLN A 91 -6.18 10.78 -16.22
C GLN A 91 -5.40 12.06 -15.91
N LYS A 92 -5.87 12.85 -14.97
CA LYS A 92 -5.22 14.09 -14.58
C LYS A 92 -4.11 13.90 -13.57
N ARG A 93 -3.96 12.70 -13.01
CA ARG A 93 -2.97 12.32 -12.01
C ARG A 93 -2.98 13.26 -10.80
N LYS A 94 -4.17 13.50 -10.27
CA LYS A 94 -4.38 14.39 -9.13
C LYS A 94 -5.60 13.97 -8.32
N PRO A 95 -5.73 14.46 -7.07
CA PRO A 95 -6.91 14.16 -6.27
C PRO A 95 -8.17 14.61 -6.95
N LYS A 96 -9.19 13.77 -6.88
CA LYS A 96 -10.52 14.08 -7.38
C LYS A 96 -11.27 14.85 -6.31
N ARG A 97 -11.85 15.94 -6.70
CA ARG A 97 -12.66 16.79 -5.79
C ARG A 97 -14.14 16.66 -6.08
#